data_22fda6efc9783e25024823a1d51773b4
#
_entry.id   22fda6efc9783e25024823a1d51773b4
#
_cell.length_a   1.000
_cell.length_b   1.000
_cell.length_c   1.000
_cell.angle_alpha   90.00
_cell.angle_beta   90.00
_cell.angle_gamma   90.00
#
_symmetry.space_group_name_H-M   'P 1'
#
loop_
_entity.id
_entity.type
_entity.pdbx_description
1 polymer ?
#
loop_
_entity_poly.entity_id
_entity_poly.type
_entity_poly.pdbx_seq_one_letter_code
_entity_poly.pdbx_strand_id
1 'polypeptide(L)'
;MIDSLKQMAIDFSVSRMWQVKLFIMLDFCFAIISVFLAVRLSPYSRILFNPAHSENMWIFAPTFATGFLFAGFVVGLYDRRCFESVSASLVQSMAAAVIASLVTIVVLYLVEYQIVGRYVLVLCGTIATVFATASRWFVRDYIGHTQSRIFLFGDDAGRKLLQSELDRIQWHSVIVRVVPPDWSFRDPSLKTIKLCKKNCFPVCTIADILVADAECSKELMEMIMNCSVCGMHVADFVSYYEESFEKLPLEKIGFQWVMAAKSSMTRPLGRAIKRATDVIIATVCLILVLPLWAVIVPAIKLTSRGPVFFRQERLGRGKRIFKIIKFRSMINDAESSCGAVWCNKRDERITAVGKLLRMTRLDETPQFVNVLKGEMSMVGPRPERPEFWDGLVDNVKGYELRSLMKPGITGWAQVMYSYGACEDDAKEKLRFDLYYVKNATFFFDLRILIATIGSMVRGAR
;
A
#
# COMPACT_ATOMS: atom_id res chain seq x y z
N MET A 1 25.60 8.88 -18.07
CA MET A 1 24.26 8.46 -18.55
C MET A 1 24.04 6.94 -18.47
N ILE A 2 24.97 6.11 -18.97
CA ILE A 2 24.85 4.64 -18.86
C ILE A 2 24.94 4.17 -17.42
N ASP A 3 25.80 4.78 -16.59
CA ASP A 3 25.97 4.41 -15.18
C ASP A 3 24.78 4.90 -14.33
N SER A 4 24.18 6.05 -14.66
CA SER A 4 22.94 6.49 -14.00
C SER A 4 21.73 5.63 -14.37
N LEU A 5 21.65 5.11 -15.59
CA LEU A 5 20.62 4.15 -15.99
C LEU A 5 20.83 2.78 -15.31
N LYS A 6 22.07 2.36 -15.14
CA LYS A 6 22.41 1.15 -14.41
C LYS A 6 22.09 1.30 -12.91
N GLN A 7 22.41 2.43 -12.29
CA GLN A 7 22.04 2.71 -10.89
C GLN A 7 20.52 2.71 -10.71
N MET A 8 19.80 3.37 -11.64
CA MET A 8 18.34 3.36 -11.64
C MET A 8 17.76 1.94 -11.79
N ALA A 9 18.41 1.06 -12.57
CA ALA A 9 17.99 -0.33 -12.71
C ALA A 9 18.20 -1.15 -11.42
N ILE A 10 19.23 -0.83 -10.63
CA ILE A 10 19.50 -1.47 -9.33
C ILE A 10 18.46 -1.02 -8.29
N ASP A 11 18.30 0.29 -8.13
CA ASP A 11 17.31 0.87 -7.22
C ASP A 11 15.91 0.33 -7.56
N PHE A 12 15.66 0.09 -8.85
CA PHE A 12 14.45 -0.50 -9.36
C PHE A 12 14.29 -1.98 -9.01
N SER A 13 15.36 -2.79 -9.10
CA SER A 13 15.30 -4.22 -8.77
C SER A 13 15.10 -4.47 -7.27
N VAL A 14 15.51 -3.52 -6.43
CA VAL A 14 15.59 -3.65 -4.97
C VAL A 14 14.39 -3.04 -4.28
N SER A 15 13.86 -1.93 -4.76
CA SER A 15 12.79 -1.19 -4.08
C SER A 15 11.48 -1.27 -4.85
N ARG A 16 10.49 -1.94 -4.25
CA ARG A 16 9.10 -1.95 -4.74
C ARG A 16 8.57 -0.53 -4.97
N MET A 17 8.95 0.40 -4.12
CA MET A 17 8.50 1.79 -4.19
C MET A 17 8.98 2.47 -5.49
N TRP A 18 10.21 2.20 -5.93
CA TRP A 18 10.73 2.71 -7.19
C TRP A 18 10.05 2.07 -8.40
N GLN A 19 9.77 0.76 -8.35
CA GLN A 19 9.02 0.06 -9.40
C GLN A 19 7.64 0.69 -9.58
N VAL A 20 6.90 0.86 -8.48
CA VAL A 20 5.57 1.48 -8.52
C VAL A 20 5.63 2.91 -9.04
N LYS A 21 6.58 3.74 -8.59
CA LYS A 21 6.74 5.12 -9.08
C LYS A 21 7.03 5.17 -10.58
N LEU A 22 7.92 4.32 -11.07
CA LEU A 22 8.25 4.26 -12.49
C LEU A 22 7.03 3.85 -13.33
N PHE A 23 6.29 2.82 -12.91
CA PHE A 23 5.10 2.39 -13.65
C PHE A 23 3.97 3.42 -13.60
N ILE A 24 3.78 4.14 -12.49
CA ILE A 24 2.84 5.27 -12.44
C ILE A 24 3.21 6.33 -13.49
N MET A 25 4.50 6.69 -13.55
CA MET A 25 4.98 7.67 -14.53
C MET A 25 4.82 7.17 -15.97
N LEU A 26 5.21 5.92 -16.23
CA LEU A 26 5.07 5.31 -17.56
C LEU A 26 3.61 5.20 -17.98
N ASP A 27 2.74 4.72 -17.10
CA ASP A 27 1.31 4.56 -17.39
C ASP A 27 0.65 5.91 -17.65
N PHE A 28 1.04 6.96 -16.92
CA PHE A 28 0.56 8.32 -17.20
C PHE A 28 0.98 8.80 -18.59
N CYS A 29 2.25 8.68 -18.91
CA CYS A 29 2.76 9.06 -20.24
C CYS A 29 2.11 8.24 -21.36
N PHE A 30 2.01 6.93 -21.18
CA PHE A 30 1.40 6.05 -22.16
C PHE A 30 -0.11 6.27 -22.31
N ALA A 31 -0.82 6.60 -21.24
CA ALA A 31 -2.23 6.97 -21.32
C ALA A 31 -2.42 8.28 -22.13
N ILE A 32 -1.57 9.27 -21.94
CA ILE A 32 -1.57 10.48 -22.79
C ILE A 32 -1.27 10.14 -24.24
N ILE A 33 -0.20 9.39 -24.50
CA ILE A 33 0.18 8.96 -25.85
C ILE A 33 -0.94 8.17 -26.51
N SER A 34 -1.63 7.29 -25.75
CA SER A 34 -2.75 6.49 -26.26
C SER A 34 -3.90 7.36 -26.76
N VAL A 35 -4.18 8.48 -26.10
CA VAL A 35 -5.20 9.45 -26.54
C VAL A 35 -4.81 10.07 -27.89
N PHE A 36 -3.57 10.57 -28.01
CA PHE A 36 -3.11 11.16 -29.29
C PHE A 36 -3.11 10.15 -30.43
N LEU A 37 -2.66 8.92 -30.18
CA LEU A 37 -2.67 7.85 -31.18
C LEU A 37 -4.09 7.44 -31.56
N ALA A 38 -4.99 7.30 -30.60
CA ALA A 38 -6.37 6.92 -30.84
C ALA A 38 -7.12 7.97 -31.67
N VAL A 39 -6.91 9.25 -31.37
CA VAL A 39 -7.47 10.36 -32.16
C VAL A 39 -6.92 10.35 -33.58
N ARG A 40 -5.61 10.10 -33.75
CA ARG A 40 -4.97 10.07 -35.07
C ARG A 40 -5.41 8.87 -35.92
N LEU A 41 -5.62 7.72 -35.29
CA LEU A 41 -6.07 6.47 -35.95
C LEU A 41 -7.59 6.44 -36.17
N SER A 42 -8.34 7.34 -35.54
CA SER A 42 -9.79 7.40 -35.69
C SER A 42 -10.16 7.88 -37.10
N PRO A 43 -11.21 7.30 -37.72
CA PRO A 43 -11.76 7.80 -38.99
C PRO A 43 -12.24 9.24 -38.88
N TYR A 44 -12.46 9.75 -37.68
CA TYR A 44 -12.84 11.14 -37.40
C TYR A 44 -11.65 12.08 -37.14
N SER A 45 -10.41 11.65 -37.40
CA SER A 45 -9.19 12.42 -37.12
C SER A 45 -9.23 13.80 -37.74
N ARG A 46 -9.74 13.96 -38.97
CA ARG A 46 -9.84 15.26 -39.68
C ARG A 46 -10.75 16.27 -38.96
N ILE A 47 -11.80 15.78 -38.23
CA ILE A 47 -12.72 16.65 -37.49
C ILE A 47 -12.09 17.05 -36.15
N LEU A 48 -11.43 16.10 -35.48
CA LEU A 48 -10.84 16.28 -34.14
C LEU A 48 -9.53 17.13 -34.19
N PHE A 49 -8.81 17.11 -35.31
CA PHE A 49 -7.63 17.96 -35.53
C PHE A 49 -7.96 19.34 -36.17
N ASN A 50 -9.25 19.66 -36.34
CA ASN A 50 -9.61 21.02 -36.72
C ASN A 50 -9.19 21.99 -35.61
N PRO A 51 -8.53 23.15 -35.93
CA PRO A 51 -8.10 24.14 -34.94
C PRO A 51 -9.21 24.58 -33.96
N ALA A 52 -10.46 24.60 -34.44
CA ALA A 52 -11.64 24.92 -33.62
C ALA A 52 -11.95 23.88 -32.53
N HIS A 53 -11.37 22.67 -32.58
CA HIS A 53 -11.60 21.61 -31.63
C HIS A 53 -10.32 21.12 -30.91
N SER A 54 -9.16 21.73 -31.22
CA SER A 54 -7.88 21.35 -30.59
C SER A 54 -7.85 21.66 -29.09
N GLU A 55 -8.60 22.66 -28.65
CA GLU A 55 -8.76 22.94 -27.18
C GLU A 55 -9.29 21.76 -26.42
N ASN A 56 -10.00 20.87 -27.08
CA ASN A 56 -10.65 19.71 -26.50
C ASN A 56 -9.65 18.63 -26.04
N MET A 57 -8.50 18.52 -26.67
CA MET A 57 -7.47 17.56 -26.35
C MET A 57 -6.81 17.85 -24.99
N TRP A 58 -6.70 19.11 -24.60
CA TRP A 58 -6.07 19.52 -23.34
C TRP A 58 -6.85 19.11 -22.09
N ILE A 59 -8.17 18.89 -22.23
CA ILE A 59 -9.02 18.39 -21.14
C ILE A 59 -9.14 16.86 -21.21
N PHE A 60 -9.33 16.31 -22.43
CA PHE A 60 -9.55 14.89 -22.62
C PHE A 60 -8.34 14.03 -22.22
N ALA A 61 -7.13 14.39 -22.70
CA ALA A 61 -5.95 13.56 -22.45
C ALA A 61 -5.57 13.47 -20.95
N PRO A 62 -5.47 14.55 -20.16
CA PRO A 62 -5.19 14.43 -18.75
C PRO A 62 -6.33 13.79 -17.97
N THR A 63 -7.61 13.98 -18.36
CA THR A 63 -8.74 13.32 -17.70
C THR A 63 -8.68 11.80 -17.87
N PHE A 64 -8.42 11.32 -19.09
CA PHE A 64 -8.25 9.89 -19.33
C PHE A 64 -7.03 9.33 -18.60
N ALA A 65 -5.88 10.03 -18.63
CA ALA A 65 -4.65 9.59 -17.99
C ALA A 65 -4.80 9.51 -16.45
N THR A 66 -5.38 10.53 -15.81
CA THR A 66 -5.64 10.52 -14.38
C THR A 66 -6.67 9.47 -14.00
N GLY A 67 -7.73 9.30 -14.82
CA GLY A 67 -8.71 8.24 -14.68
C GLY A 67 -8.08 6.84 -14.78
N PHE A 68 -7.15 6.63 -15.72
CA PHE A 68 -6.45 5.36 -15.87
C PHE A 68 -5.54 5.04 -14.66
N LEU A 69 -4.81 6.02 -14.15
CA LEU A 69 -4.02 5.84 -12.93
C LEU A 69 -4.89 5.52 -11.72
N PHE A 70 -5.95 6.30 -11.50
CA PHE A 70 -6.87 6.06 -10.40
C PHE A 70 -7.50 4.67 -10.48
N ALA A 71 -8.00 4.30 -11.65
CA ALA A 71 -8.55 2.96 -11.89
C ALA A 71 -7.49 1.87 -11.69
N GLY A 72 -6.26 2.11 -12.13
CA GLY A 72 -5.13 1.21 -11.92
C GLY A 72 -4.85 0.92 -10.44
N PHE A 73 -4.92 1.94 -9.59
CA PHE A 73 -4.84 1.74 -8.13
C PHE A 73 -6.03 0.93 -7.59
N VAL A 74 -7.24 1.25 -8.04
CA VAL A 74 -8.46 0.57 -7.57
C VAL A 74 -8.47 -0.92 -7.93
N VAL A 75 -8.11 -1.27 -9.17
CA VAL A 75 -8.09 -2.67 -9.60
C VAL A 75 -6.84 -3.42 -9.15
N GLY A 76 -5.83 -2.72 -8.62
CA GLY A 76 -4.57 -3.31 -8.16
C GLY A 76 -3.54 -3.56 -9.28
N LEU A 77 -3.55 -2.72 -10.33
CA LEU A 77 -2.57 -2.78 -11.41
C LEU A 77 -1.12 -2.53 -10.90
N TYR A 78 -0.98 -1.87 -9.75
CA TYR A 78 0.29 -1.61 -9.07
C TYR A 78 0.59 -2.61 -7.95
N ASP A 79 -0.22 -3.67 -7.83
CA ASP A 79 0.05 -4.78 -6.93
C ASP A 79 1.15 -5.68 -7.52
N ARG A 80 1.90 -6.34 -6.64
CA ARG A 80 3.02 -7.18 -7.02
C ARG A 80 2.68 -8.26 -8.04
N ARG A 81 1.49 -8.88 -7.93
CA ARG A 81 1.04 -9.93 -8.86
C ARG A 81 1.05 -9.49 -10.31
N CYS A 82 0.85 -8.21 -10.57
CA CYS A 82 0.88 -7.65 -11.92
C CYS A 82 2.28 -7.49 -12.50
N PHE A 83 3.29 -7.38 -11.63
CA PHE A 83 4.68 -7.38 -12.07
C PHE A 83 5.21 -8.80 -12.33
N GLU A 84 4.63 -9.81 -11.67
CA GLU A 84 5.05 -11.21 -11.77
C GLU A 84 4.28 -11.99 -12.85
N SER A 85 3.08 -11.57 -13.23
CA SER A 85 2.21 -12.27 -14.17
C SER A 85 1.70 -11.36 -15.28
N VAL A 86 2.05 -11.70 -16.53
CA VAL A 86 1.58 -10.96 -17.72
C VAL A 86 0.05 -11.04 -17.85
N SER A 87 -0.54 -12.20 -17.55
CA SER A 87 -2.00 -12.37 -17.60
C SER A 87 -2.72 -11.52 -16.57
N ALA A 88 -2.20 -11.43 -15.33
CA ALA A 88 -2.76 -10.55 -14.31
C ALA A 88 -2.63 -9.08 -14.71
N SER A 89 -1.47 -8.67 -15.25
CA SER A 89 -1.26 -7.33 -15.77
C SER A 89 -2.23 -6.98 -16.89
N LEU A 90 -2.45 -7.88 -17.84
CA LEU A 90 -3.38 -7.69 -18.95
C LEU A 90 -4.82 -7.49 -18.44
N VAL A 91 -5.31 -8.38 -17.60
CA VAL A 91 -6.68 -8.30 -17.06
C VAL A 91 -6.89 -7.01 -16.27
N GLN A 92 -5.94 -6.64 -15.44
CA GLN A 92 -6.09 -5.45 -14.61
C GLN A 92 -5.92 -4.15 -15.39
N SER A 93 -5.03 -4.10 -16.40
CA SER A 93 -4.94 -2.93 -17.27
C SER A 93 -6.17 -2.76 -18.17
N MET A 94 -6.79 -3.85 -18.63
CA MET A 94 -8.10 -3.80 -19.31
C MET A 94 -9.19 -3.25 -18.40
N ALA A 95 -9.28 -3.74 -17.16
CA ALA A 95 -10.25 -3.24 -16.19
C ALA A 95 -10.02 -1.76 -15.87
N ALA A 96 -8.77 -1.33 -15.70
CA ALA A 96 -8.41 0.07 -15.51
C ALA A 96 -8.83 0.94 -16.71
N ALA A 97 -8.63 0.47 -17.93
CA ALA A 97 -8.99 1.18 -19.14
C ALA A 97 -10.53 1.36 -19.28
N VAL A 98 -11.31 0.35 -18.93
CA VAL A 98 -12.77 0.44 -18.91
C VAL A 98 -13.25 1.46 -17.89
N ILE A 99 -12.74 1.39 -16.65
CA ILE A 99 -13.13 2.35 -15.60
C ILE A 99 -12.68 3.77 -15.97
N ALA A 100 -11.47 3.95 -16.50
CA ALA A 100 -10.98 5.24 -16.97
C ALA A 100 -11.87 5.83 -18.06
N SER A 101 -12.32 5.01 -19.00
CA SER A 101 -13.24 5.44 -20.06
C SER A 101 -14.58 5.90 -19.50
N LEU A 102 -15.14 5.16 -18.53
CA LEU A 102 -16.40 5.55 -17.86
C LEU A 102 -16.25 6.85 -17.07
N VAL A 103 -15.16 6.99 -16.30
CA VAL A 103 -14.87 8.22 -15.56
C VAL A 103 -14.70 9.40 -16.51
N THR A 104 -14.01 9.20 -17.61
CA THR A 104 -13.80 10.25 -18.63
C THR A 104 -15.13 10.70 -19.24
N ILE A 105 -16.03 9.76 -19.59
CA ILE A 105 -17.37 10.09 -20.10
C ILE A 105 -18.14 10.95 -19.10
N VAL A 106 -18.15 10.56 -17.82
CA VAL A 106 -18.87 11.29 -16.77
C VAL A 106 -18.28 12.69 -16.59
N VAL A 107 -16.96 12.83 -16.53
CA VAL A 107 -16.31 14.14 -16.35
C VAL A 107 -16.57 15.04 -17.55
N LEU A 108 -16.42 14.54 -18.76
CA LEU A 108 -16.71 15.33 -19.97
C LEU A 108 -18.17 15.76 -20.05
N TYR A 109 -19.10 14.89 -19.65
CA TYR A 109 -20.52 15.23 -19.58
C TYR A 109 -20.82 16.35 -18.56
N LEU A 110 -20.19 16.30 -17.37
CA LEU A 110 -20.35 17.33 -16.32
C LEU A 110 -19.75 18.70 -16.70
N VAL A 111 -18.75 18.71 -17.58
CA VAL A 111 -18.09 19.95 -18.08
C VAL A 111 -18.79 20.47 -19.35
N GLU A 112 -19.97 19.92 -19.69
CA GLU A 112 -20.73 20.26 -20.91
C GLU A 112 -19.92 20.13 -22.21
N TYR A 113 -19.04 19.13 -22.21
CA TYR A 113 -18.08 18.94 -23.27
C TYR A 113 -18.68 18.07 -24.40
N GLN A 114 -18.30 18.36 -25.67
CA GLN A 114 -18.71 17.54 -26.77
C GLN A 114 -18.25 16.09 -26.61
N ILE A 115 -19.17 15.14 -26.82
CA ILE A 115 -18.96 13.71 -26.58
C ILE A 115 -17.85 13.20 -27.50
N VAL A 116 -16.76 12.73 -26.89
CA VAL A 116 -15.71 12.01 -27.62
C VAL A 116 -16.31 10.72 -28.18
N GLY A 117 -16.08 10.47 -29.46
CA GLY A 117 -16.65 9.29 -30.13
C GLY A 117 -16.26 7.99 -29.43
N ARG A 118 -17.21 7.08 -29.26
CA ARG A 118 -17.03 5.76 -28.62
C ARG A 118 -15.82 4.98 -29.15
N TYR A 119 -15.52 5.10 -30.42
CA TYR A 119 -14.35 4.47 -31.07
C TYR A 119 -13.04 4.99 -30.52
N VAL A 120 -12.94 6.28 -30.24
CA VAL A 120 -11.72 6.91 -29.70
C VAL A 120 -11.48 6.37 -28.29
N LEU A 121 -12.50 6.27 -27.44
CA LEU A 121 -12.38 5.73 -26.08
C LEU A 121 -11.95 4.26 -26.09
N VAL A 122 -12.53 3.43 -26.98
CA VAL A 122 -12.12 2.01 -27.11
C VAL A 122 -10.66 1.92 -27.57
N LEU A 123 -10.26 2.73 -28.56
CA LEU A 123 -8.87 2.78 -29.02
C LEU A 123 -7.91 3.26 -27.92
N CYS A 124 -8.26 4.32 -27.18
CA CYS A 124 -7.47 4.77 -26.03
C CYS A 124 -7.25 3.66 -25.02
N GLY A 125 -8.33 2.99 -24.63
CA GLY A 125 -8.28 1.89 -23.66
C GLY A 125 -7.44 0.70 -24.14
N THR A 126 -7.58 0.30 -25.41
CA THR A 126 -6.79 -0.81 -25.97
C THR A 126 -5.31 -0.47 -26.08
N ILE A 127 -4.97 0.73 -26.58
CA ILE A 127 -3.58 1.17 -26.70
C ILE A 127 -2.94 1.31 -25.31
N ALA A 128 -3.63 1.95 -24.36
CA ALA A 128 -3.15 2.08 -22.97
C ALA A 128 -2.91 0.71 -22.32
N THR A 129 -3.82 -0.26 -22.53
CA THR A 129 -3.67 -1.64 -22.05
C THR A 129 -2.43 -2.32 -22.63
N VAL A 130 -2.22 -2.20 -23.94
CA VAL A 130 -1.05 -2.78 -24.61
C VAL A 130 0.24 -2.18 -24.06
N PHE A 131 0.33 -0.87 -23.96
CA PHE A 131 1.52 -0.21 -23.42
C PHE A 131 1.77 -0.56 -21.96
N ALA A 132 0.74 -0.54 -21.11
CA ALA A 132 0.85 -0.89 -19.70
C ALA A 132 1.30 -2.35 -19.49
N THR A 133 0.79 -3.28 -20.31
CA THR A 133 1.18 -4.69 -20.23
C THR A 133 2.59 -4.92 -20.80
N ALA A 134 2.90 -4.29 -21.94
CA ALA A 134 4.20 -4.41 -22.58
C ALA A 134 5.33 -3.82 -21.73
N SER A 135 5.11 -2.69 -21.07
CA SER A 135 6.11 -2.08 -20.17
C SER A 135 6.45 -3.00 -19.00
N ARG A 136 5.45 -3.65 -18.41
CA ARG A 136 5.65 -4.62 -17.31
C ARG A 136 6.35 -5.88 -17.77
N TRP A 137 5.95 -6.40 -18.93
CA TRP A 137 6.62 -7.56 -19.55
C TRP A 137 8.09 -7.27 -19.85
N PHE A 138 8.38 -6.13 -20.48
CA PHE A 138 9.75 -5.73 -20.81
C PHE A 138 10.62 -5.56 -19.57
N VAL A 139 10.10 -4.87 -18.56
CA VAL A 139 10.82 -4.67 -17.30
C VAL A 139 11.07 -6.00 -16.59
N ARG A 140 10.06 -6.89 -16.55
CA ARG A 140 10.20 -8.22 -15.98
C ARG A 140 11.26 -9.04 -16.70
N ASP A 141 11.25 -9.07 -18.04
CA ASP A 141 12.21 -9.81 -18.84
C ASP A 141 13.63 -9.28 -18.62
N TYR A 142 13.79 -7.96 -18.63
CA TYR A 142 15.07 -7.30 -18.38
C TYR A 142 15.61 -7.55 -16.96
N ILE A 143 14.75 -7.50 -15.94
CA ILE A 143 15.14 -7.73 -14.53
C ILE A 143 15.26 -9.21 -14.22
N GLY A 144 14.43 -10.06 -14.82
CA GLY A 144 14.44 -11.51 -14.60
C GLY A 144 15.78 -12.18 -14.93
N HIS A 145 16.60 -11.53 -15.76
CA HIS A 145 17.95 -11.99 -16.08
C HIS A 145 19.02 -11.47 -15.11
N THR A 146 18.70 -10.53 -14.23
CA THR A 146 19.61 -9.99 -13.22
C THR A 146 19.33 -10.66 -11.87
N GLN A 147 20.15 -11.62 -11.47
CA GLN A 147 20.11 -12.17 -10.11
C GLN A 147 20.68 -11.12 -9.14
N SER A 148 19.84 -10.57 -8.31
CA SER A 148 20.28 -9.68 -7.22
C SER A 148 20.84 -10.50 -6.07
N ARG A 149 22.01 -10.12 -5.56
CA ARG A 149 22.63 -10.75 -4.40
C ARG A 149 22.54 -9.79 -3.22
N ILE A 150 22.09 -10.31 -2.08
CA ILE A 150 22.09 -9.57 -0.83
C ILE A 150 23.18 -10.15 0.05
N PHE A 151 24.14 -9.31 0.41
CA PHE A 151 25.14 -9.65 1.41
C PHE A 151 24.69 -9.10 2.76
N LEU A 152 24.27 -9.99 3.64
CA LEU A 152 23.82 -9.64 4.99
C LEU A 152 24.97 -9.81 5.97
N PHE A 153 25.43 -8.70 6.54
CA PHE A 153 26.38 -8.69 7.64
C PHE A 153 25.59 -8.59 8.94
N GLY A 154 25.45 -9.69 9.66
CA GLY A 154 24.63 -9.74 10.85
C GLY A 154 24.44 -11.16 11.39
N ASP A 155 23.46 -11.29 12.26
CA ASP A 155 23.13 -12.54 12.92
C ASP A 155 22.22 -13.46 12.06
N ASP A 156 22.19 -14.73 12.43
CA ASP A 156 21.31 -15.73 11.80
C ASP A 156 19.81 -15.41 11.96
N ALA A 157 19.45 -14.63 12.97
CA ALA A 157 18.04 -14.24 13.19
C ALA A 157 17.58 -13.25 12.10
N GLY A 158 18.40 -12.26 11.77
CA GLY A 158 18.13 -11.33 10.66
C GLY A 158 18.04 -12.07 9.32
N ARG A 159 18.92 -13.06 9.09
CA ARG A 159 18.85 -13.92 7.89
C ARG A 159 17.52 -14.67 7.79
N LYS A 160 17.13 -15.37 8.86
CA LYS A 160 15.89 -16.15 8.87
C LYS A 160 14.67 -15.26 8.63
N LEU A 161 14.66 -14.08 9.24
CA LEU A 161 13.60 -13.10 9.05
C LEU A 161 13.53 -12.64 7.58
N LEU A 162 14.66 -12.24 7.01
CA LEU A 162 14.71 -11.80 5.62
C LEU A 162 14.34 -12.91 4.64
N GLN A 163 14.88 -14.13 4.84
CA GLN A 163 14.58 -15.28 4.00
C GLN A 163 13.09 -15.65 4.06
N SER A 164 12.50 -15.70 5.25
CA SER A 164 11.06 -16.01 5.41
C SER A 164 10.16 -15.00 4.68
N GLU A 165 10.55 -13.73 4.63
CA GLU A 165 9.80 -12.72 3.89
C GLU A 165 10.00 -12.85 2.39
N LEU A 166 11.22 -13.11 1.93
CA LEU A 166 11.50 -13.34 0.50
C LEU A 166 10.75 -14.57 -0.02
N ASP A 167 10.73 -15.65 0.75
CA ASP A 167 10.00 -16.88 0.41
C ASP A 167 8.47 -16.63 0.39
N ARG A 168 7.95 -15.90 1.35
CA ARG A 168 6.54 -15.51 1.42
C ARG A 168 6.09 -14.71 0.20
N ILE A 169 7.00 -13.91 -0.35
CA ILE A 169 6.74 -13.10 -1.52
C ILE A 169 7.14 -13.83 -2.83
N GLN A 170 7.63 -15.06 -2.77
CA GLN A 170 8.12 -15.85 -3.90
C GLN A 170 9.21 -15.14 -4.72
N TRP A 171 10.09 -14.41 -4.07
CA TRP A 171 11.16 -13.66 -4.74
C TRP A 171 12.39 -14.56 -4.97
N HIS A 172 12.25 -15.51 -5.90
CA HIS A 172 13.23 -16.55 -6.17
C HIS A 172 14.52 -16.06 -6.86
N SER A 173 14.52 -14.82 -7.35
CA SER A 173 15.70 -14.23 -8.04
C SER A 173 16.70 -13.56 -7.09
N VAL A 174 16.43 -13.57 -5.77
CA VAL A 174 17.29 -12.95 -4.78
C VAL A 174 18.05 -14.00 -3.98
N ILE A 175 19.38 -13.93 -3.98
CA ILE A 175 20.23 -14.80 -3.18
C ILE A 175 20.74 -14.03 -1.97
N VAL A 176 20.34 -14.46 -0.77
CA VAL A 176 20.85 -13.91 0.49
C VAL A 176 22.07 -14.68 0.93
N ARG A 177 23.22 -14.00 1.05
CA ARG A 177 24.44 -14.54 1.63
C ARG A 177 24.73 -13.87 2.95
N VAL A 178 24.84 -14.65 4.00
CA VAL A 178 25.23 -14.15 5.33
C VAL A 178 26.73 -14.16 5.45
N VAL A 179 27.26 -13.07 5.95
CA VAL A 179 28.65 -12.91 6.31
C VAL A 179 28.69 -12.81 7.84
N PRO A 180 29.38 -13.75 8.54
CA PRO A 180 29.46 -13.72 9.99
C PRO A 180 30.18 -12.47 10.51
N PRO A 181 29.86 -12.00 11.73
CA PRO A 181 30.42 -10.75 12.28
C PRO A 181 31.93 -10.80 12.55
N ASP A 182 32.47 -12.00 12.73
CA ASP A 182 33.92 -12.29 12.91
C ASP A 182 34.69 -12.52 11.61
N TRP A 183 34.06 -12.17 10.47
CA TRP A 183 34.64 -12.36 9.15
C TRP A 183 36.00 -11.68 8.99
N SER A 184 36.96 -12.42 8.47
CA SER A 184 38.29 -11.93 8.11
C SER A 184 38.48 -11.91 6.58
N PHE A 185 39.26 -10.98 6.06
CA PHE A 185 39.60 -10.84 4.64
C PHE A 185 40.25 -12.09 3.99
N ARG A 186 40.48 -13.16 4.76
CA ARG A 186 41.12 -14.40 4.31
C ARG A 186 40.12 -15.46 3.81
N ASP A 187 38.80 -15.27 3.98
CA ASP A 187 37.81 -16.26 3.57
C ASP A 187 37.69 -16.34 2.04
N PRO A 188 38.00 -17.51 1.43
CA PRO A 188 37.96 -17.68 -0.01
C PRO A 188 36.53 -17.69 -0.60
N SER A 189 35.50 -17.91 0.23
CA SER A 189 34.10 -17.94 -0.22
C SER A 189 33.57 -16.56 -0.67
N LEU A 190 34.27 -15.49 -0.28
CA LEU A 190 33.91 -14.10 -0.54
C LEU A 190 34.91 -13.41 -1.50
N LYS A 191 35.52 -14.15 -2.40
CA LYS A 191 36.44 -13.61 -3.42
C LYS A 191 35.90 -12.40 -4.17
N THR A 192 34.57 -12.32 -4.32
CA THR A 192 33.88 -11.18 -4.96
C THR A 192 34.03 -9.88 -4.17
N ILE A 193 34.09 -9.96 -2.82
CA ILE A 193 34.24 -8.78 -1.94
C ILE A 193 35.73 -8.39 -1.78
N LYS A 194 36.66 -9.34 -1.97
CA LYS A 194 38.12 -9.07 -1.92
C LYS A 194 38.61 -8.03 -2.92
N LEU A 195 37.89 -7.78 -3.98
CA LEU A 195 38.30 -6.91 -5.09
C LEU A 195 38.12 -5.42 -4.80
N CYS A 196 37.42 -5.04 -3.72
CA CYS A 196 37.30 -3.64 -3.30
C CYS A 196 38.57 -3.05 -2.67
N LYS A 197 39.69 -3.77 -2.57
CA LYS A 197 40.86 -3.35 -1.77
C LYS A 197 41.77 -2.32 -2.42
N LYS A 198 41.76 -2.10 -3.74
CA LYS A 198 42.66 -1.06 -4.31
C LYS A 198 42.28 -0.45 -5.68
N ASN A 199 41.42 -1.03 -6.48
CA ASN A 199 41.00 -0.42 -7.77
C ASN A 199 39.62 -0.97 -8.13
N CYS A 200 38.57 -0.35 -7.62
CA CYS A 200 37.18 -0.77 -7.79
C CYS A 200 36.62 -0.38 -9.15
N PHE A 201 37.17 -0.90 -10.22
CA PHE A 201 36.51 -1.02 -11.51
C PHE A 201 37.03 -2.31 -12.16
N PRO A 202 36.27 -3.28 -12.59
CA PRO A 202 34.83 -3.39 -12.89
C PRO A 202 34.19 -4.72 -12.41
N VAL A 203 34.29 -5.14 -11.14
CA VAL A 203 33.89 -6.50 -10.75
C VAL A 203 32.73 -6.52 -9.72
N CYS A 204 32.33 -5.40 -9.15
CA CYS A 204 31.06 -5.33 -8.44
C CYS A 204 29.94 -5.33 -9.48
N THR A 205 29.28 -6.47 -9.65
CA THR A 205 28.06 -6.50 -10.43
C THR A 205 27.04 -5.59 -9.74
N ILE A 206 26.45 -4.75 -10.53
CA ILE A 206 25.51 -3.66 -10.17
C ILE A 206 24.29 -4.14 -9.36
N ALA A 207 24.14 -5.44 -9.15
CA ALA A 207 23.04 -6.10 -8.47
C ALA A 207 23.34 -6.51 -7.01
N ASP A 208 24.50 -6.15 -6.47
CA ASP A 208 24.89 -6.58 -5.12
C ASP A 208 24.52 -5.48 -4.09
N ILE A 209 23.72 -5.86 -3.09
CA ILE A 209 23.27 -4.99 -2.01
C ILE A 209 23.94 -5.45 -0.73
N LEU A 210 24.49 -4.51 0.00
CA LEU A 210 25.11 -4.76 1.26
C LEU A 210 24.17 -4.27 2.37
N VAL A 211 23.71 -5.21 3.20
CA VAL A 211 22.84 -4.94 4.34
C VAL A 211 23.63 -5.20 5.61
N ALA A 212 23.83 -4.18 6.43
CA ALA A 212 24.53 -4.28 7.70
C ALA A 212 23.57 -4.25 8.89
N ASP A 213 23.76 -5.15 9.86
CA ASP A 213 23.12 -5.10 11.16
C ASP A 213 24.00 -4.31 12.16
N ALA A 214 23.41 -3.77 13.21
CA ALA A 214 23.93 -2.62 13.98
C ALA A 214 25.31 -2.76 14.66
N GLU A 215 25.92 -3.94 14.77
CA GLU A 215 27.22 -4.12 15.42
C GLU A 215 28.29 -4.58 14.42
N CYS A 216 28.87 -3.64 13.74
CA CYS A 216 29.98 -3.90 12.81
C CYS A 216 31.34 -3.62 13.49
N SER A 217 32.31 -4.52 13.27
CA SER A 217 33.71 -4.25 13.63
C SER A 217 34.23 -3.04 12.83
N LYS A 218 35.26 -2.37 13.35
CA LYS A 218 35.90 -1.22 12.66
C LYS A 218 36.34 -1.58 11.24
N GLU A 219 36.89 -2.77 11.07
CA GLU A 219 37.35 -3.27 9.77
C GLU A 219 36.21 -3.49 8.79
N LEU A 220 35.07 -3.99 9.29
CA LEU A 220 33.87 -4.18 8.50
C LEU A 220 33.25 -2.84 8.10
N MET A 221 33.24 -1.86 9.00
CA MET A 221 32.75 -0.51 8.70
C MET A 221 33.60 0.16 7.61
N GLU A 222 34.93 0.03 7.67
CA GLU A 222 35.82 0.57 6.63
C GLU A 222 35.56 -0.10 5.26
N MET A 223 35.33 -1.41 5.26
CA MET A 223 34.96 -2.13 4.04
C MET A 223 33.60 -1.66 3.48
N ILE A 224 32.60 -1.49 4.34
CA ILE A 224 31.26 -0.98 3.98
C ILE A 224 31.37 0.40 3.34
N MET A 225 32.15 1.30 3.96
CA MET A 225 32.41 2.64 3.42
C MET A 225 33.05 2.57 2.04
N ASN A 226 34.08 1.73 1.87
CA ASN A 226 34.74 1.55 0.58
C ASN A 226 33.78 0.99 -0.49
N CYS A 227 32.92 0.05 -0.14
CA CYS A 227 31.89 -0.47 -1.05
C CYS A 227 30.89 0.62 -1.47
N SER A 228 30.48 1.47 -0.53
CA SER A 228 29.60 2.60 -0.81
C SER A 228 30.25 3.61 -1.77
N VAL A 229 31.53 3.94 -1.56
CA VAL A 229 32.32 4.80 -2.46
C VAL A 229 32.42 4.18 -3.86
N CYS A 230 32.47 2.86 -3.96
CA CYS A 230 32.49 2.13 -5.24
C CYS A 230 31.10 2.04 -5.91
N GLY A 231 30.06 2.65 -5.34
CA GLY A 231 28.71 2.67 -5.92
C GLY A 231 27.86 1.45 -5.59
N MET A 232 28.25 0.60 -4.65
CA MET A 232 27.36 -0.44 -4.11
C MET A 232 26.26 0.18 -3.26
N HIS A 233 25.06 -0.33 -3.37
CA HIS A 233 23.97 0.08 -2.49
C HIS A 233 24.20 -0.50 -1.08
N VAL A 234 24.42 0.38 -0.12
CA VAL A 234 24.59 0.01 1.28
C VAL A 234 23.40 0.49 2.07
N ALA A 235 22.76 -0.40 2.81
CA ALA A 235 21.62 -0.08 3.66
C ALA A 235 21.79 -0.75 5.03
N ASP A 236 21.23 -0.13 6.06
CA ASP A 236 21.04 -0.80 7.32
C ASP A 236 19.88 -1.79 7.22
N PHE A 237 19.90 -2.85 8.04
CA PHE A 237 18.90 -3.93 7.96
C PHE A 237 17.48 -3.43 8.12
N VAL A 238 17.23 -2.53 9.07
CA VAL A 238 15.87 -2.02 9.34
C VAL A 238 15.38 -1.18 8.17
N SER A 239 16.20 -0.28 7.65
CA SER A 239 15.88 0.56 6.49
C SER A 239 15.63 -0.28 5.25
N TYR A 240 16.49 -1.26 4.97
CA TYR A 240 16.30 -2.16 3.84
C TYR A 240 14.99 -2.97 3.95
N TYR A 241 14.70 -3.48 5.16
CA TYR A 241 13.47 -4.23 5.42
C TYR A 241 12.23 -3.36 5.23
N GLU A 242 12.26 -2.12 5.78
CA GLU A 242 11.18 -1.15 5.62
C GLU A 242 10.91 -0.79 4.14
N GLU A 243 11.96 -0.51 3.39
CA GLU A 243 11.84 -0.14 1.98
C GLU A 243 11.36 -1.29 1.11
N SER A 244 11.81 -2.51 1.39
CA SER A 244 11.48 -3.69 0.60
C SER A 244 10.08 -4.24 0.89
N PHE A 245 9.66 -4.21 2.16
CA PHE A 245 8.43 -4.89 2.61
C PHE A 245 7.33 -3.94 3.10
N GLU A 246 7.61 -2.65 3.21
CA GLU A 246 6.68 -1.63 3.71
C GLU A 246 6.09 -1.98 5.08
N LYS A 247 6.89 -2.63 5.94
CA LYS A 247 6.59 -3.03 7.31
C LYS A 247 7.87 -3.04 8.16
N LEU A 248 7.73 -3.12 9.46
CA LEU A 248 8.84 -3.05 10.41
C LEU A 248 9.26 -4.41 10.94
N PRO A 249 10.56 -4.68 11.09
CA PRO A 249 11.05 -5.87 11.80
C PRO A 249 10.95 -5.66 13.31
N LEU A 250 9.90 -6.16 13.97
CA LEU A 250 9.66 -5.96 15.41
C LEU A 250 10.82 -6.43 16.28
N GLU A 251 11.53 -7.46 15.86
CA GLU A 251 12.66 -8.07 16.54
C GLU A 251 13.85 -7.11 16.65
N LYS A 252 13.98 -6.20 15.68
CA LYS A 252 15.08 -5.23 15.57
C LYS A 252 14.70 -3.82 15.99
N ILE A 253 13.47 -3.61 16.50
CA ILE A 253 13.05 -2.30 16.98
C ILE A 253 13.75 -1.96 18.29
N GLY A 254 14.63 -0.97 18.22
CA GLY A 254 15.33 -0.39 19.35
C GLY A 254 14.85 1.02 19.71
N PHE A 255 15.44 1.59 20.76
CA PHE A 255 15.17 2.96 21.20
C PHE A 255 15.36 4.00 20.07
N GLN A 256 16.37 3.79 19.23
CA GLN A 256 16.65 4.67 18.08
C GLN A 256 15.46 4.79 17.13
N TRP A 257 14.75 3.69 16.89
CA TRP A 257 13.55 3.71 16.04
C TRP A 257 12.44 4.56 16.67
N VAL A 258 12.21 4.44 17.99
CA VAL A 258 11.19 5.24 18.69
C VAL A 258 11.50 6.73 18.58
N MET A 259 12.77 7.11 18.66
CA MET A 259 13.22 8.49 18.48
C MET A 259 13.09 8.98 17.04
N ALA A 260 13.31 8.09 16.06
CA ALA A 260 13.19 8.39 14.64
C ALA A 260 11.72 8.39 14.14
N ALA A 261 10.80 7.79 14.89
CA ALA A 261 9.37 7.68 14.54
C ALA A 261 8.62 9.03 14.64
N LYS A 262 9.28 10.13 14.29
CA LYS A 262 8.67 11.46 14.17
C LYS A 262 8.12 11.64 12.75
N SER A 263 6.94 11.08 12.51
CA SER A 263 6.18 11.32 11.28
C SER A 263 5.95 12.83 11.04
N SER A 264 5.88 13.23 9.77
CA SER A 264 5.45 14.58 9.39
C SER A 264 4.09 14.96 9.98
N MET A 265 3.22 13.96 10.19
CA MET A 265 1.88 14.10 10.79
C MET A 265 1.91 14.36 12.31
N THR A 266 3.04 14.21 12.99
CA THR A 266 3.18 14.58 14.41
C THR A 266 3.45 16.05 14.62
N ARG A 267 3.92 16.76 13.59
CA ARG A 267 4.12 18.22 13.61
C ARG A 267 2.78 18.96 13.63
N PRO A 268 2.69 20.18 14.21
CA PRO A 268 1.44 20.91 14.31
C PRO A 268 0.73 21.10 12.96
N LEU A 269 1.45 21.54 11.94
CA LEU A 269 0.93 21.73 10.59
C LEU A 269 0.44 20.42 9.97
N GLY A 270 1.22 19.35 10.09
CA GLY A 270 0.84 18.02 9.59
C GLY A 270 -0.43 17.51 10.26
N ARG A 271 -0.59 17.73 11.59
CA ARG A 271 -1.81 17.39 12.32
C ARG A 271 -3.02 18.20 11.84
N ALA A 272 -2.83 19.49 11.57
CA ALA A 272 -3.90 20.35 11.07
C ALA A 272 -4.35 19.92 9.66
N ILE A 273 -3.41 19.66 8.75
CA ILE A 273 -3.70 19.16 7.41
C ILE A 273 -4.44 17.81 7.49
N LYS A 274 -3.92 16.87 8.29
CA LYS A 274 -4.58 15.57 8.47
C LYS A 274 -6.00 15.73 9.02
N ARG A 275 -6.19 16.60 10.01
CA ARG A 275 -7.52 16.85 10.58
C ARG A 275 -8.48 17.45 9.56
N ALA A 276 -8.05 18.43 8.78
CA ALA A 276 -8.85 19.02 7.71
C ALA A 276 -9.24 17.95 6.67
N THR A 277 -8.29 17.16 6.22
CA THR A 277 -8.53 16.05 5.27
C THR A 277 -9.51 15.02 5.84
N ASP A 278 -9.32 14.59 7.09
CA ASP A 278 -10.22 13.66 7.77
C ASP A 278 -11.67 14.19 7.80
N VAL A 279 -11.85 15.49 8.17
CA VAL A 279 -13.17 16.12 8.24
C VAL A 279 -13.81 16.23 6.86
N ILE A 280 -13.06 16.68 5.85
CA ILE A 280 -13.57 16.83 4.48
C ILE A 280 -14.03 15.47 3.94
N ILE A 281 -13.15 14.45 4.00
CA ILE A 281 -13.47 13.13 3.47
C ILE A 281 -14.62 12.48 4.24
N ALA A 282 -14.61 12.54 5.58
CA ALA A 282 -15.70 11.98 6.39
C ALA A 282 -17.04 12.65 6.11
N THR A 283 -17.06 13.98 5.90
CA THR A 283 -18.28 14.72 5.55
C THR A 283 -18.80 14.31 4.18
N VAL A 284 -17.93 14.25 3.16
CA VAL A 284 -18.31 13.84 1.80
C VAL A 284 -18.83 12.40 1.82
N CYS A 285 -18.11 11.47 2.46
CA CYS A 285 -18.56 10.09 2.58
C CYS A 285 -19.89 9.97 3.33
N LEU A 286 -20.08 10.72 4.40
CA LEU A 286 -21.34 10.71 5.17
C LEU A 286 -22.51 11.21 4.32
N ILE A 287 -22.34 12.31 3.58
CA ILE A 287 -23.37 12.82 2.66
C ILE A 287 -23.73 11.79 1.60
N LEU A 288 -22.73 11.11 1.01
CA LEU A 288 -22.95 10.10 -0.02
C LEU A 288 -23.66 8.85 0.51
N VAL A 289 -23.41 8.43 1.76
CA VAL A 289 -24.02 7.23 2.32
C VAL A 289 -25.31 7.51 3.08
N LEU A 290 -25.62 8.78 3.40
CA LEU A 290 -26.83 9.15 4.13
C LEU A 290 -28.14 8.67 3.46
N PRO A 291 -28.31 8.76 2.13
CA PRO A 291 -29.49 8.18 1.45
C PRO A 291 -29.61 6.68 1.67
N LEU A 292 -28.51 5.94 1.72
CA LEU A 292 -28.52 4.49 1.96
C LEU A 292 -28.97 4.17 3.40
N TRP A 293 -28.72 5.06 4.36
CA TRP A 293 -29.19 4.87 5.74
C TRP A 293 -30.71 4.85 5.82
N ALA A 294 -31.42 5.57 4.95
CA ALA A 294 -32.87 5.53 4.85
C ALA A 294 -33.41 4.13 4.52
N VAL A 295 -32.63 3.30 3.85
CA VAL A 295 -32.95 1.89 3.54
C VAL A 295 -32.39 0.95 4.62
N ILE A 296 -31.16 1.18 5.07
CA ILE A 296 -30.48 0.30 6.05
C ILE A 296 -31.19 0.32 7.41
N VAL A 297 -31.61 1.47 7.89
CA VAL A 297 -32.24 1.62 9.22
C VAL A 297 -33.57 0.81 9.31
N PRO A 298 -34.52 0.94 8.39
CA PRO A 298 -35.70 0.07 8.38
C PRO A 298 -35.35 -1.42 8.23
N ALA A 299 -34.41 -1.77 7.34
CA ALA A 299 -34.01 -3.16 7.12
C ALA A 299 -33.50 -3.83 8.41
N ILE A 300 -32.67 -3.12 9.21
CA ILE A 300 -32.21 -3.61 10.51
C ILE A 300 -33.36 -3.77 11.50
N LYS A 301 -34.30 -2.79 11.55
CA LYS A 301 -35.45 -2.82 12.45
C LYS A 301 -36.42 -3.94 12.16
N LEU A 302 -36.65 -4.22 10.86
CA LEU A 302 -37.56 -5.29 10.43
C LEU A 302 -36.99 -6.71 10.63
N THR A 303 -35.64 -6.83 10.57
CA THR A 303 -34.98 -8.15 10.66
C THR A 303 -34.57 -8.56 12.06
N SER A 304 -34.47 -7.62 12.98
CA SER A 304 -34.10 -7.92 14.37
C SER A 304 -34.59 -6.88 15.39
N ARG A 305 -35.02 -7.32 16.56
CA ARG A 305 -35.46 -6.44 17.67
C ARG A 305 -34.24 -5.78 18.33
N GLY A 306 -34.36 -4.49 18.70
CA GLY A 306 -33.34 -3.74 19.45
C GLY A 306 -32.87 -2.47 18.74
N PRO A 307 -31.77 -1.81 19.22
CA PRO A 307 -31.27 -0.55 18.69
C PRO A 307 -30.64 -0.75 17.28
N VAL A 308 -30.71 0.27 16.42
CA VAL A 308 -30.10 0.27 15.08
C VAL A 308 -28.60 0.36 15.15
N PHE A 309 -28.10 1.19 16.07
CA PHE A 309 -26.67 1.41 16.24
C PHE A 309 -26.13 0.56 17.39
N PHE A 310 -25.02 -0.10 17.11
CA PHE A 310 -24.19 -0.78 18.09
C PHE A 310 -23.06 0.15 18.53
N ARG A 311 -22.80 0.20 19.83
CA ARG A 311 -21.73 1.01 20.41
C ARG A 311 -20.84 0.11 21.26
N GLN A 312 -19.52 0.23 21.09
CA GLN A 312 -18.54 -0.57 21.84
C GLN A 312 -17.35 0.30 22.23
N GLU A 313 -16.81 0.05 23.40
CA GLU A 313 -15.61 0.73 23.86
C GLU A 313 -14.39 0.27 23.10
N ARG A 314 -13.57 1.25 22.72
CA ARG A 314 -12.31 1.04 21.97
C ARG A 314 -11.25 1.98 22.50
N LEU A 315 -9.99 1.59 22.30
CA LEU A 315 -8.84 2.42 22.64
C LEU A 315 -8.49 3.34 21.46
N GLY A 316 -8.39 4.61 21.78
CA GLY A 316 -7.99 5.69 20.89
C GLY A 316 -6.53 6.10 21.10
N ARG A 317 -6.19 7.29 20.59
CA ARG A 317 -4.87 7.87 20.76
C ARG A 317 -4.52 8.06 22.24
N GLY A 318 -3.31 7.62 22.64
CA GLY A 318 -2.84 7.70 24.02
C GLY A 318 -3.68 6.86 24.99
N LYS A 319 -4.21 5.74 24.52
CA LYS A 319 -5.05 4.78 25.32
C LYS A 319 -6.37 5.38 25.83
N ARG A 320 -6.84 6.51 25.27
CA ARG A 320 -8.13 7.12 25.66
C ARG A 320 -9.28 6.26 25.16
N ILE A 321 -10.19 5.88 26.05
CA ILE A 321 -11.38 5.10 25.71
C ILE A 321 -12.39 6.00 24.99
N PHE A 322 -12.94 5.49 23.87
CA PHE A 322 -14.05 6.11 23.14
C PHE A 322 -15.05 5.03 22.71
N LYS A 323 -16.28 5.45 22.32
CA LYS A 323 -17.31 4.52 21.88
C LYS A 323 -17.40 4.53 20.34
N ILE A 324 -16.94 3.46 19.69
CA ILE A 324 -17.12 3.26 18.26
C ILE A 324 -18.59 3.06 17.94
N ILE A 325 -19.09 3.65 16.85
CA ILE A 325 -20.47 3.55 16.41
C ILE A 325 -20.52 2.71 15.12
N LYS A 326 -21.35 1.67 15.10
CA LYS A 326 -21.58 0.82 13.91
C LYS A 326 -23.07 0.56 13.73
N PHE A 327 -23.48 0.14 12.53
CA PHE A 327 -24.80 -0.48 12.41
C PHE A 327 -24.77 -1.87 13.05
N ARG A 328 -25.87 -2.23 13.68
CA ARG A 328 -26.05 -3.55 14.24
C ARG A 328 -26.11 -4.59 13.14
N SER A 329 -25.16 -5.51 13.12
CA SER A 329 -25.04 -6.62 12.15
C SER A 329 -25.23 -7.99 12.80
N MET A 330 -25.36 -8.06 14.14
CA MET A 330 -25.58 -9.27 14.92
C MET A 330 -26.89 -9.20 15.68
N ILE A 331 -27.37 -10.33 16.18
CA ILE A 331 -28.50 -10.43 17.08
C ILE A 331 -28.22 -9.63 18.36
N ASN A 332 -29.29 -9.20 19.05
CA ASN A 332 -29.12 -8.52 20.33
C ASN A 332 -28.46 -9.49 21.33
N ASP A 333 -27.65 -8.94 22.23
CA ASP A 333 -26.95 -9.68 23.28
C ASP A 333 -26.04 -10.82 22.79
N ALA A 334 -25.51 -10.70 21.56
CA ALA A 334 -24.62 -11.71 20.94
C ALA A 334 -23.34 -12.03 21.74
N GLU A 335 -22.92 -11.14 22.65
CA GLU A 335 -21.73 -11.33 23.51
C GLU A 335 -22.08 -11.73 24.95
N SER A 336 -23.36 -11.75 25.34
CA SER A 336 -23.77 -12.03 26.73
C SER A 336 -23.43 -13.44 27.22
N SER A 337 -23.38 -14.40 26.31
CA SER A 337 -23.11 -15.80 26.63
C SER A 337 -21.64 -16.24 26.46
N CYS A 338 -20.87 -15.52 25.65
CA CYS A 338 -19.51 -15.93 25.23
C CYS A 338 -18.42 -14.95 25.66
N GLY A 339 -18.77 -13.80 26.24
CA GLY A 339 -17.81 -12.72 26.51
C GLY A 339 -17.18 -12.09 25.26
N ALA A 340 -16.04 -11.43 25.44
CA ALA A 340 -15.27 -10.84 24.37
C ALA A 340 -14.52 -11.92 23.58
N VAL A 341 -15.05 -12.33 22.44
CA VAL A 341 -14.44 -13.33 21.54
C VAL A 341 -14.17 -12.70 20.18
N TRP A 342 -13.06 -13.07 19.54
CA TRP A 342 -12.81 -12.72 18.15
C TRP A 342 -13.81 -13.40 17.23
N CYS A 343 -14.32 -12.66 16.25
CA CYS A 343 -15.36 -13.13 15.33
C CYS A 343 -14.81 -14.20 14.38
N ASN A 344 -15.49 -15.34 14.27
CA ASN A 344 -15.19 -16.39 13.31
C ASN A 344 -15.86 -16.12 11.95
N LYS A 345 -15.33 -16.69 10.85
CA LYS A 345 -15.88 -16.53 9.49
C LYS A 345 -17.33 -17.03 9.33
N ARG A 346 -17.73 -18.03 10.15
CA ARG A 346 -19.11 -18.59 10.19
C ARG A 346 -19.70 -18.36 11.58
N ASP A 347 -20.09 -17.12 11.84
CA ASP A 347 -20.69 -16.74 13.11
C ASP A 347 -22.21 -16.69 12.96
N GLU A 348 -22.93 -17.63 13.58
CA GLU A 348 -24.38 -17.76 13.52
C GLU A 348 -25.13 -16.58 14.14
N ARG A 349 -24.43 -15.74 14.92
CA ARG A 349 -24.97 -14.53 15.52
C ARG A 349 -25.20 -13.40 14.51
N ILE A 350 -24.73 -13.56 13.26
CA ILE A 350 -24.84 -12.53 12.21
C ILE A 350 -26.23 -12.62 11.55
N THR A 351 -26.98 -11.52 11.55
CA THR A 351 -28.27 -11.45 10.84
C THR A 351 -28.10 -11.47 9.33
N ALA A 352 -29.16 -11.83 8.56
CA ALA A 352 -29.11 -11.84 7.09
C ALA A 352 -28.75 -10.45 6.53
N VAL A 353 -29.38 -9.39 7.04
CA VAL A 353 -29.01 -8.00 6.69
C VAL A 353 -27.61 -7.66 7.18
N GLY A 354 -27.22 -8.09 8.37
CA GLY A 354 -25.89 -7.91 8.90
C GLY A 354 -24.79 -8.53 8.04
N LYS A 355 -25.04 -9.68 7.42
CA LYS A 355 -24.11 -10.33 6.49
C LYS A 355 -23.86 -9.45 5.25
N LEU A 356 -24.91 -8.87 4.67
CA LEU A 356 -24.78 -7.94 3.54
C LEU A 356 -24.02 -6.68 3.95
N LEU A 357 -24.38 -6.08 5.10
CA LEU A 357 -23.71 -4.89 5.60
C LEU A 357 -22.21 -5.11 5.85
N ARG A 358 -21.83 -6.25 6.43
CA ARG A 358 -20.41 -6.60 6.66
C ARG A 358 -19.66 -6.85 5.35
N MET A 359 -20.30 -7.54 4.41
CA MET A 359 -19.69 -7.83 3.10
C MET A 359 -19.43 -6.54 2.31
N THR A 360 -20.31 -5.55 2.41
CA THR A 360 -20.19 -4.23 1.77
C THR A 360 -19.50 -3.19 2.62
N ARG A 361 -19.13 -3.52 3.87
CA ARG A 361 -18.60 -2.62 4.90
C ARG A 361 -19.48 -1.41 5.23
N LEU A 362 -20.75 -1.47 4.87
CA LEU A 362 -21.71 -0.43 5.20
C LEU A 362 -22.05 -0.37 6.69
N ASP A 363 -21.82 -1.47 7.43
CA ASP A 363 -21.95 -1.49 8.90
C ASP A 363 -20.97 -0.54 9.60
N GLU A 364 -19.85 -0.21 8.99
CA GLU A 364 -18.83 0.69 9.56
C GLU A 364 -19.07 2.18 9.22
N THR A 365 -20.03 2.50 8.33
CA THR A 365 -20.27 3.90 7.91
C THR A 365 -20.67 4.87 9.03
N PRO A 366 -21.32 4.48 10.16
CA PRO A 366 -21.55 5.38 11.27
C PRO A 366 -20.27 5.87 11.97
N GLN A 367 -19.12 5.21 11.74
CA GLN A 367 -17.82 5.66 12.28
C GLN A 367 -17.38 7.02 11.68
N PHE A 368 -17.92 7.45 10.53
CA PHE A 368 -17.67 8.80 10.04
C PHE A 368 -18.04 9.86 11.08
N VAL A 369 -19.05 9.60 11.92
CA VAL A 369 -19.41 10.48 13.06
C VAL A 369 -18.29 10.48 14.11
N ASN A 370 -17.63 9.36 14.41
CA ASN A 370 -16.47 9.32 15.31
C ASN A 370 -15.29 10.12 14.74
N VAL A 371 -15.10 10.08 13.41
CA VAL A 371 -14.08 10.91 12.75
C VAL A 371 -14.42 12.40 12.89
N LEU A 372 -15.65 12.79 12.63
CA LEU A 372 -16.09 14.19 12.77
C LEU A 372 -15.97 14.69 14.21
N LYS A 373 -16.24 13.85 15.21
CA LYS A 373 -16.00 14.16 16.63
C LYS A 373 -14.51 14.27 16.99
N GLY A 374 -13.63 13.72 16.15
CA GLY A 374 -12.19 13.72 16.38
C GLY A 374 -11.68 12.58 17.26
N GLU A 375 -12.49 11.59 17.56
CA GLU A 375 -12.14 10.36 18.28
C GLU A 375 -11.33 9.41 17.37
N MET A 376 -11.64 9.41 16.08
CA MET A 376 -11.00 8.63 15.04
C MET A 376 -10.44 9.52 13.92
N SER A 377 -9.71 8.89 12.99
CA SER A 377 -9.23 9.41 11.72
C SER A 377 -9.79 8.56 10.57
N MET A 378 -9.76 9.05 9.34
CA MET A 378 -10.05 8.23 8.17
C MET A 378 -9.02 7.10 8.04
N VAL A 379 -7.73 7.42 8.19
CA VAL A 379 -6.61 6.48 8.09
C VAL A 379 -5.84 6.41 9.40
N GLY A 380 -5.61 5.20 9.89
CA GLY A 380 -4.87 4.93 11.13
C GLY A 380 -4.90 3.45 11.52
N PRO A 381 -4.18 3.05 12.57
CA PRO A 381 -4.28 1.71 13.12
C PRO A 381 -5.72 1.37 13.51
N ARG A 382 -6.16 0.12 13.31
CA ARG A 382 -7.51 -0.29 13.70
C ARG A 382 -7.67 -0.23 15.22
N PRO A 383 -8.77 0.37 15.76
CA PRO A 383 -8.95 0.51 17.21
C PRO A 383 -9.16 -0.85 17.86
N GLU A 384 -8.40 -1.12 18.93
CA GLU A 384 -8.47 -2.38 19.68
C GLU A 384 -9.46 -2.27 20.85
N ARG A 385 -9.94 -3.41 21.32
CA ARG A 385 -10.79 -3.52 22.50
C ARG A 385 -9.94 -3.42 23.77
N PRO A 386 -10.40 -2.71 24.82
CA PRO A 386 -9.68 -2.64 26.09
C PRO A 386 -9.38 -4.02 26.68
N GLU A 387 -10.30 -4.99 26.55
CA GLU A 387 -10.20 -6.34 27.11
C GLU A 387 -9.03 -7.16 26.52
N PHE A 388 -8.61 -6.85 25.29
CA PHE A 388 -7.48 -7.55 24.64
C PHE A 388 -6.15 -6.80 24.77
N TRP A 389 -6.21 -5.53 25.19
CA TRP A 389 -5.06 -4.64 25.11
C TRP A 389 -3.90 -5.09 26.01
N ASP A 390 -4.17 -5.38 27.27
CA ASP A 390 -3.12 -5.70 28.24
C ASP A 390 -2.40 -7.00 27.84
N GLY A 391 -3.14 -8.05 27.48
CA GLY A 391 -2.54 -9.28 26.97
C GLY A 391 -1.71 -9.09 25.70
N LEU A 392 -2.12 -8.20 24.79
CA LEU A 392 -1.34 -7.91 23.58
C LEU A 392 -0.10 -7.07 23.87
N VAL A 393 -0.15 -6.16 24.84
CA VAL A 393 1.03 -5.38 25.27
C VAL A 393 2.07 -6.28 25.95
N ASP A 394 1.63 -7.23 26.77
CA ASP A 394 2.52 -8.15 27.48
C ASP A 394 3.22 -9.12 26.51
N ASN A 395 2.49 -9.60 25.51
CA ASN A 395 2.99 -10.64 24.60
C ASN A 395 3.67 -10.09 23.34
N VAL A 396 3.37 -8.84 22.93
CA VAL A 396 3.88 -8.26 21.68
C VAL A 396 4.66 -6.99 21.96
N LYS A 397 5.98 -7.08 21.88
CA LYS A 397 6.89 -5.95 22.12
C LYS A 397 6.51 -4.73 21.25
N GLY A 398 6.31 -3.58 21.90
CA GLY A 398 6.03 -2.32 21.24
C GLY A 398 4.59 -2.17 20.75
N TYR A 399 3.66 -3.05 21.16
CA TYR A 399 2.25 -2.98 20.75
C TYR A 399 1.59 -1.64 21.10
N GLU A 400 1.95 -1.04 22.20
CA GLU A 400 1.44 0.25 22.66
C GLU A 400 1.80 1.43 21.72
N LEU A 401 2.87 1.33 20.93
CA LEU A 401 3.32 2.39 20.03
C LEU A 401 2.29 2.71 18.93
N ARG A 402 1.40 1.79 18.62
CA ARG A 402 0.28 2.06 17.70
C ARG A 402 -0.69 3.12 18.22
N SER A 403 -0.74 3.33 19.54
CA SER A 403 -1.58 4.37 20.18
C SER A 403 -1.04 5.80 20.02
N LEU A 404 0.15 5.98 19.45
CA LEU A 404 0.70 7.32 19.15
C LEU A 404 -0.16 8.10 18.14
N MET A 405 -0.87 7.38 17.25
CA MET A 405 -1.77 7.96 16.27
C MET A 405 -3.23 7.72 16.66
N LYS A 406 -4.16 8.52 16.07
CA LYS A 406 -5.59 8.22 16.19
C LYS A 406 -5.91 6.94 15.44
N PRO A 407 -6.84 6.12 15.96
CA PRO A 407 -7.30 4.94 15.24
C PRO A 407 -8.04 5.34 13.96
N GLY A 408 -7.94 4.51 12.93
CA GLY A 408 -8.54 4.73 11.63
C GLY A 408 -9.75 3.84 11.34
N ILE A 409 -10.62 4.30 10.43
CA ILE A 409 -11.63 3.46 9.78
C ILE A 409 -10.92 2.43 8.91
N THR A 410 -9.94 2.89 8.14
CA THR A 410 -9.00 2.05 7.39
C THR A 410 -7.57 2.30 7.85
N GLY A 411 -6.63 1.43 7.47
CA GLY A 411 -5.23 1.55 7.83
C GLY A 411 -4.33 0.65 6.97
N TRP A 412 -3.03 0.90 7.02
CA TRP A 412 -2.06 0.17 6.22
C TRP A 412 -2.09 -1.34 6.49
N ALA A 413 -2.16 -1.74 7.77
CA ALA A 413 -2.33 -3.14 8.14
C ALA A 413 -3.60 -3.77 7.57
N GLN A 414 -4.71 -3.02 7.50
CA GLN A 414 -5.98 -3.53 6.97
C GLN A 414 -5.95 -3.74 5.45
N VAL A 415 -5.13 -2.96 4.73
CA VAL A 415 -4.95 -3.07 3.28
C VAL A 415 -3.99 -4.19 2.92
N MET A 416 -2.87 -4.31 3.66
CA MET A 416 -1.78 -5.22 3.32
C MET A 416 -1.95 -6.62 3.89
N TYR A 417 -2.66 -6.75 5.01
CA TYR A 417 -2.84 -8.01 5.73
C TYR A 417 -4.32 -8.30 5.93
N SER A 418 -4.80 -9.29 5.20
CA SER A 418 -6.19 -9.78 5.34
C SER A 418 -6.27 -10.69 6.56
N TYR A 419 -7.38 -10.77 7.16
CA TYR A 419 -7.83 -11.49 8.33
C TYR A 419 -6.86 -12.47 9.03
N GLY A 420 -6.70 -12.25 10.32
CA GLY A 420 -6.19 -13.20 11.29
C GLY A 420 -6.77 -12.90 12.66
N ALA A 421 -6.98 -13.92 13.46
CA ALA A 421 -7.59 -13.87 14.79
C ALA A 421 -6.67 -14.53 15.85
N CYS A 422 -5.36 -14.59 15.60
CA CYS A 422 -4.38 -15.13 16.54
C CYS A 422 -3.33 -14.07 16.92
N GLU A 423 -2.49 -14.39 17.88
CA GLU A 423 -1.46 -13.50 18.40
C GLU A 423 -0.39 -13.18 17.35
N ASP A 424 -0.02 -14.16 16.52
CA ASP A 424 0.92 -13.96 15.42
C ASP A 424 0.36 -13.01 14.35
N ASP A 425 -0.95 -13.03 14.12
CA ASP A 425 -1.61 -12.05 13.27
C ASP A 425 -1.55 -10.63 13.86
N ALA A 426 -1.64 -10.51 15.19
CA ALA A 426 -1.49 -9.23 15.87
C ALA A 426 -0.07 -8.68 15.73
N LYS A 427 0.96 -9.53 15.79
CA LYS A 427 2.37 -9.17 15.52
C LYS A 427 2.54 -8.68 14.09
N GLU A 428 2.02 -9.43 13.11
CA GLU A 428 2.16 -9.05 11.71
C GLU A 428 1.41 -7.75 11.39
N LYS A 429 0.20 -7.54 11.93
CA LYS A 429 -0.53 -6.27 11.81
C LYS A 429 0.25 -5.12 12.44
N LEU A 430 0.89 -5.36 13.60
CA LEU A 430 1.70 -4.34 14.26
C LEU A 430 2.87 -3.89 13.39
N ARG A 431 3.53 -4.79 12.65
CA ARG A 431 4.61 -4.44 11.72
C ARG A 431 4.17 -3.39 10.69
N PHE A 432 2.97 -3.54 10.13
CA PHE A 432 2.39 -2.59 9.20
C PHE A 432 1.88 -1.32 9.89
N ASP A 433 1.25 -1.43 11.06
CA ASP A 433 0.76 -0.28 11.83
C ASP A 433 1.92 0.65 12.23
N LEU A 434 3.04 0.09 12.71
CA LEU A 434 4.20 0.89 13.08
C LEU A 434 4.91 1.51 11.88
N TYR A 435 4.95 0.82 10.73
CA TYR A 435 5.42 1.42 9.49
C TYR A 435 4.57 2.66 9.13
N TYR A 436 3.24 2.55 9.24
CA TYR A 436 2.37 3.69 9.04
C TYR A 436 2.64 4.81 10.05
N VAL A 437 2.77 4.50 11.34
CA VAL A 437 3.05 5.49 12.40
C VAL A 437 4.32 6.29 12.09
N LYS A 438 5.37 5.63 11.59
CA LYS A 438 6.65 6.26 11.22
C LYS A 438 6.53 7.11 9.96
N ASN A 439 5.87 6.59 8.93
CA ASN A 439 5.87 7.14 7.56
C ASN A 439 4.59 7.88 7.18
N ALA A 440 3.69 8.17 8.14
CA ALA A 440 2.42 8.82 7.87
C ALA A 440 2.62 10.19 7.21
N THR A 441 2.07 10.35 6.01
CA THR A 441 2.03 11.57 5.20
C THR A 441 0.67 11.70 4.54
N PHE A 442 0.32 12.88 4.04
CA PHE A 442 -0.90 13.10 3.27
C PHE A 442 -1.00 12.16 2.05
N PHE A 443 0.09 12.00 1.31
CA PHE A 443 0.11 11.11 0.13
C PHE A 443 0.00 9.64 0.51
N PHE A 444 0.55 9.24 1.64
CA PHE A 444 0.41 7.87 2.12
C PHE A 444 -1.03 7.58 2.58
N ASP A 445 -1.68 8.54 3.26
CA ASP A 445 -3.11 8.42 3.58
C ASP A 445 -3.96 8.28 2.31
N LEU A 446 -3.71 9.11 1.30
CA LEU A 446 -4.41 9.02 0.02
C LEU A 446 -4.20 7.65 -0.65
N ARG A 447 -2.97 7.14 -0.65
CA ARG A 447 -2.66 5.79 -1.16
C ARG A 447 -3.46 4.71 -0.41
N ILE A 448 -3.54 4.78 0.92
CA ILE A 448 -4.30 3.83 1.74
C ILE A 448 -5.80 3.91 1.44
N LEU A 449 -6.36 5.11 1.30
CA LEU A 449 -7.78 5.30 0.97
C LEU A 449 -8.13 4.69 -0.40
N ILE A 450 -7.31 4.96 -1.42
CA ILE A 450 -7.49 4.39 -2.76
C ILE A 450 -7.37 2.86 -2.72
N ALA A 451 -6.35 2.33 -2.04
CA ALA A 451 -6.17 0.90 -1.89
C ALA A 451 -7.32 0.22 -1.11
N THR A 452 -7.93 0.94 -0.17
CA THR A 452 -9.14 0.47 0.55
C THR A 452 -10.32 0.32 -0.41
N ILE A 453 -10.56 1.29 -1.29
CA ILE A 453 -11.61 1.18 -2.33
C ILE A 453 -11.33 -0.05 -3.21
N GLY A 454 -10.08 -0.23 -3.65
CA GLY A 454 -9.67 -1.39 -4.43
C GLY A 454 -9.90 -2.73 -3.71
N SER A 455 -9.66 -2.79 -2.39
CA SER A 455 -9.90 -4.00 -1.60
C SER A 455 -11.40 -4.32 -1.43
N MET A 456 -12.24 -3.29 -1.33
CA MET A 456 -13.70 -3.44 -1.27
C MET A 456 -14.26 -3.98 -2.59
N VAL A 457 -13.79 -3.48 -3.73
CA VAL A 457 -14.24 -3.92 -5.07
C VAL A 457 -13.83 -5.37 -5.35
N ARG A 458 -12.63 -5.79 -4.91
CA ARG A 458 -12.13 -7.16 -5.09
C ARG A 458 -12.79 -8.19 -4.16
N GLY A 459 -13.68 -7.78 -3.29
CA GLY A 459 -14.31 -8.59 -2.26
C GLY A 459 -13.38 -8.76 -1.07
N ALA A 460 -13.78 -8.27 0.09
CA ALA A 460 -13.10 -8.53 1.35
C ALA A 460 -13.16 -10.05 1.62
N ARG A 461 -12.06 -10.77 1.36
CA ARG A 461 -11.90 -12.16 1.76
C ARG A 461 -11.45 -12.25 3.19
#